data_a5852ffc901b054eca5fb984572a7e36
#
_entry.id   a5852ffc901b054eca5fb984572a7e36
#
_cell.length_a   1.000
_cell.length_b   1.000
_cell.length_c   1.000
_cell.angle_alpha   90.00
_cell.angle_beta   90.00
_cell.angle_gamma   90.00
#
_symmetry.space_group_name_H-M   'P 1'
#
loop_
_entity.id
_entity.type
_entity.pdbx_description
1 polymer ?
#
loop_
_entity_poly.entity_id
_entity_poly.type
_entity_poly.pdbx_seq_one_letter_code
_entity_poly.pdbx_strand_id
1 'polypeptide(L)'
;MKLSGTAYVFLVALVAAAGGFLFGFDLSIASGALPFLKEQFGLDAAGEGLAMSSAIFGSIAGPLAGMWLADRVGRRNTLWVAALCFMASAIGTALPRTITEFNIWRAVGGIGVGLAAMTSPMYIAELSPPRLRGRLVTVNQLAIVIGINLAVISSWLLSFGGHWRWMFASEIPAILALMAGLFVVPESPRWLAAKGRNDEALDILGRINGPAEAARELGEIRAELSEETGTFAELLQPGIRTAVVVGAVLMIFSQVNGVNMMLLYGPSILQNAGIGSASDAIFFTIFLNLFILAATLVAFWIVRRFGRRPILILGVIGMATGHLLMASNFFFGGSPFLNLAAMIIAAGSFTLSLAPLSWVVVSEIYPNRIRATAMAVVCFLLYLSSFICAQVFPMITAACEEKIGHPGAAYLLFAGICLSCAAFVWRWLPETKDLPLESIGRFWSERVNGVR
;
A
#
# COMPACT_ATOMS: atom_id res chain seq x y z
N MET A 1 6.90 -25.75 24.81
CA MET A 1 6.52 -24.63 25.70
C MET A 1 5.40 -23.87 25.00
N LYS A 2 4.12 -23.95 25.49
CA LYS A 2 3.01 -23.20 24.86
C LYS A 2 3.16 -21.73 25.28
N LEU A 3 3.53 -20.87 24.34
CA LEU A 3 3.51 -19.42 24.52
C LEU A 3 2.08 -18.96 24.85
N SER A 4 1.92 -18.04 25.77
CA SER A 4 0.64 -17.43 26.15
C SER A 4 0.81 -15.94 26.45
N GLY A 5 -0.30 -15.20 26.46
CA GLY A 5 -0.28 -13.78 26.75
C GLY A 5 0.46 -12.95 25.69
N THR A 6 1.10 -11.88 26.11
CA THR A 6 1.70 -10.86 25.24
C THR A 6 2.72 -11.44 24.25
N ALA A 7 3.56 -12.41 24.67
CA ALA A 7 4.56 -13.03 23.78
C ALA A 7 3.91 -13.79 22.61
N TYR A 8 2.79 -14.47 22.88
CA TYR A 8 2.02 -15.16 21.84
C TYR A 8 1.42 -14.19 20.81
N VAL A 9 0.84 -13.11 21.30
CA VAL A 9 0.27 -12.04 20.45
C VAL A 9 1.34 -11.40 19.56
N PHE A 10 2.53 -11.12 20.11
CA PHE A 10 3.65 -10.60 19.32
C PHE A 10 4.12 -11.56 18.25
N LEU A 11 4.21 -12.85 18.55
CA LEU A 11 4.56 -13.88 17.57
C LEU A 11 3.56 -13.89 16.40
N VAL A 12 2.26 -13.92 16.73
CA VAL A 12 1.19 -13.92 15.71
C VAL A 12 1.24 -12.63 14.87
N ALA A 13 1.42 -11.48 15.51
CA ALA A 13 1.56 -10.21 14.81
C ALA A 13 2.78 -10.16 13.90
N LEU A 14 3.91 -10.73 14.32
CA LEU A 14 5.13 -10.82 13.51
C LEU A 14 4.94 -11.72 12.28
N VAL A 15 4.32 -12.88 12.45
CA VAL A 15 4.01 -13.79 11.32
C VAL A 15 3.06 -13.13 10.34
N ALA A 16 1.99 -12.47 10.82
CA ALA A 16 1.07 -11.76 9.94
C ALA A 16 1.74 -10.56 9.24
N ALA A 17 2.60 -9.82 9.94
CA ALA A 17 3.36 -8.70 9.39
C ALA A 17 4.39 -9.14 8.31
N ALA A 18 4.81 -10.43 8.30
CA ALA A 18 5.63 -10.96 7.22
C ALA A 18 4.88 -10.92 5.86
N GLY A 19 3.54 -11.00 5.86
CA GLY A 19 2.74 -10.74 4.66
C GLY A 19 2.86 -9.29 4.18
N GLY A 20 2.87 -8.32 5.10
CA GLY A 20 3.15 -6.92 4.79
C GLY A 20 4.59 -6.70 4.29
N PHE A 21 5.57 -7.37 4.91
CA PHE A 21 6.96 -7.34 4.44
C PHE A 21 7.07 -7.80 2.99
N LEU A 22 6.48 -8.94 2.64
CA LEU A 22 6.48 -9.47 1.27
C LEU A 22 5.77 -8.55 0.29
N PHE A 23 4.67 -7.90 0.69
CA PHE A 23 4.04 -6.85 -0.10
C PHE A 23 5.03 -5.73 -0.48
N GLY A 24 5.77 -5.20 0.50
CA GLY A 24 6.76 -4.16 0.25
C GLY A 24 7.95 -4.64 -0.58
N PHE A 25 8.42 -5.85 -0.33
CA PHE A 25 9.56 -6.47 -1.01
C PHE A 25 9.24 -6.73 -2.49
N ASP A 26 8.13 -7.43 -2.78
CA ASP A 26 7.74 -7.83 -4.14
C ASP A 26 7.54 -6.64 -5.08
N LEU A 27 6.90 -5.56 -4.60
CA LEU A 27 6.71 -4.36 -5.42
C LEU A 27 8.03 -3.61 -5.68
N SER A 28 8.92 -3.56 -4.68
CA SER A 28 10.16 -2.79 -4.79
C SER A 28 11.26 -3.49 -5.55
N ILE A 29 11.33 -4.83 -5.50
CA ILE A 29 12.37 -5.58 -6.21
C ILE A 29 12.32 -5.36 -7.73
N ALA A 30 11.11 -5.18 -8.28
CA ALA A 30 10.91 -4.90 -9.70
C ALA A 30 11.52 -3.57 -10.14
N SER A 31 11.52 -2.54 -9.26
CA SER A 31 12.15 -1.25 -9.53
C SER A 31 13.65 -1.39 -9.80
N GLY A 32 14.34 -2.19 -9.00
CA GLY A 32 15.77 -2.47 -9.19
C GLY A 32 16.07 -3.35 -10.41
N ALA A 33 15.16 -4.23 -10.78
CA ALA A 33 15.33 -5.14 -11.91
C ALA A 33 15.01 -4.47 -13.26
N LEU A 34 14.21 -3.41 -13.29
CA LEU A 34 13.69 -2.80 -14.52
C LEU A 34 14.76 -2.41 -15.55
N PRO A 35 15.89 -1.76 -15.18
CA PRO A 35 16.94 -1.44 -16.16
C PRO A 35 17.46 -2.67 -16.90
N PHE A 36 17.65 -3.78 -16.21
CA PHE A 36 18.13 -5.04 -16.77
C PHE A 36 17.07 -5.75 -17.63
N LEU A 37 15.79 -5.68 -17.22
CA LEU A 37 14.66 -6.20 -18.00
C LEU A 37 14.53 -5.45 -19.32
N LYS A 38 14.66 -4.11 -19.27
CA LYS A 38 14.63 -3.24 -20.45
C LYS A 38 15.69 -3.63 -21.46
N GLU A 39 16.93 -3.81 -21.00
CA GLU A 39 18.05 -4.20 -21.85
C GLU A 39 17.86 -5.61 -22.42
N GLN A 40 17.47 -6.59 -21.60
CA GLN A 40 17.39 -7.99 -22.03
C GLN A 40 16.22 -8.25 -22.99
N PHE A 41 15.06 -7.63 -22.78
CA PHE A 41 13.86 -7.87 -23.58
C PHE A 41 13.58 -6.77 -24.61
N GLY A 42 14.42 -5.72 -24.68
CA GLY A 42 14.24 -4.62 -25.62
C GLY A 42 12.94 -3.86 -25.40
N LEU A 43 12.60 -3.55 -24.13
CA LEU A 43 11.31 -2.97 -23.78
C LEU A 43 11.19 -1.53 -24.26
N ASP A 44 10.12 -1.23 -24.97
CA ASP A 44 9.65 0.13 -25.22
C ASP A 44 8.93 0.70 -23.98
N ALA A 45 8.49 1.94 -24.04
CA ALA A 45 7.80 2.60 -22.93
C ALA A 45 6.51 1.87 -22.50
N ALA A 46 5.79 1.26 -23.42
CA ALA A 46 4.57 0.49 -23.11
C ALA A 46 4.93 -0.82 -22.42
N GLY A 47 5.99 -1.50 -22.88
CA GLY A 47 6.54 -2.72 -22.27
C GLY A 47 7.10 -2.49 -20.88
N GLU A 48 7.82 -1.39 -20.66
CA GLU A 48 8.26 -0.97 -19.32
C GLU A 48 7.06 -0.77 -18.37
N GLY A 49 6.04 -0.05 -18.86
CA GLY A 49 4.80 0.17 -18.13
C GLY A 49 4.14 -1.15 -17.74
N LEU A 50 4.03 -2.10 -18.67
CA LEU A 50 3.40 -3.39 -18.42
C LEU A 50 4.20 -4.26 -17.46
N ALA A 51 5.52 -4.27 -17.57
CA ALA A 51 6.39 -4.99 -16.65
C ALA A 51 6.21 -4.54 -15.19
N MET A 52 6.05 -3.24 -14.97
CA MET A 52 5.88 -2.67 -13.64
C MET A 52 4.44 -2.72 -13.15
N SER A 53 3.45 -2.53 -14.02
CA SER A 53 2.03 -2.48 -13.65
C SER A 53 1.38 -3.86 -13.49
N SER A 54 1.96 -4.93 -14.06
CA SER A 54 1.37 -6.28 -14.04
C SER A 54 1.13 -6.82 -12.63
N ALA A 55 2.03 -6.57 -11.66
CA ALA A 55 1.80 -6.93 -10.27
C ALA A 55 0.68 -6.10 -9.63
N ILE A 56 0.61 -4.80 -9.95
CA ILE A 56 -0.45 -3.93 -9.46
C ILE A 56 -1.80 -4.37 -10.02
N PHE A 57 -1.84 -4.80 -11.30
CA PHE A 57 -3.03 -5.40 -11.90
C PHE A 57 -3.51 -6.63 -11.12
N GLY A 58 -2.60 -7.55 -10.79
CA GLY A 58 -2.92 -8.70 -9.94
C GLY A 58 -3.46 -8.30 -8.57
N SER A 59 -2.94 -7.21 -8.00
CA SER A 59 -3.34 -6.72 -6.66
C SER A 59 -4.79 -6.21 -6.61
N ILE A 60 -5.40 -5.87 -7.75
CA ILE A 60 -6.82 -5.48 -7.83
C ILE A 60 -7.73 -6.62 -7.33
N ALA A 61 -7.29 -7.87 -7.47
CA ALA A 61 -8.04 -9.03 -6.97
C ALA A 61 -8.20 -9.03 -5.43
N GLY A 62 -7.29 -8.38 -4.69
CA GLY A 62 -7.32 -8.31 -3.23
C GLY A 62 -8.62 -7.71 -2.67
N PRO A 63 -8.99 -6.47 -3.00
CA PRO A 63 -10.22 -5.85 -2.55
C PRO A 63 -11.50 -6.60 -3.00
N LEU A 64 -11.45 -7.24 -4.17
CA LEU A 64 -12.61 -7.92 -4.75
C LEU A 64 -12.79 -9.34 -4.21
N ALA A 65 -11.71 -10.11 -4.18
CA ALA A 65 -11.74 -11.53 -3.84
C ALA A 65 -11.18 -11.82 -2.44
N GLY A 66 -10.28 -10.97 -1.93
CA GLY A 66 -9.55 -11.22 -0.68
C GLY A 66 -10.47 -11.26 0.54
N MET A 67 -11.43 -10.36 0.63
CA MET A 67 -12.39 -10.35 1.73
C MET A 67 -13.31 -11.59 1.66
N TRP A 68 -13.83 -11.89 0.47
CA TRP A 68 -14.65 -13.10 0.26
C TRP A 68 -13.88 -14.38 0.60
N LEU A 69 -12.62 -14.48 0.17
CA LEU A 69 -11.78 -15.63 0.47
C LEU A 69 -11.49 -15.73 1.98
N ALA A 70 -11.12 -14.61 2.61
CA ALA A 70 -10.85 -14.55 4.05
C ALA A 70 -12.07 -14.95 4.90
N ASP A 71 -13.29 -14.61 4.46
CA ASP A 71 -14.52 -15.00 5.13
C ASP A 71 -14.90 -16.46 4.87
N ARG A 72 -14.53 -17.01 3.71
CA ARG A 72 -14.85 -18.40 3.37
C ARG A 72 -13.90 -19.41 4.00
N VAL A 73 -12.58 -19.20 3.85
CA VAL A 73 -11.55 -20.16 4.25
C VAL A 73 -10.78 -19.78 5.53
N GLY A 74 -10.94 -18.55 6.02
CA GLY A 74 -10.22 -18.02 7.19
C GLY A 74 -9.04 -17.14 6.81
N ARG A 75 -8.59 -16.38 7.80
CA ARG A 75 -7.51 -15.38 7.60
C ARG A 75 -6.16 -16.06 7.40
N ARG A 76 -5.87 -17.05 8.24
CA ARG A 76 -4.64 -17.84 8.14
C ARG A 76 -4.54 -18.55 6.79
N ASN A 77 -5.61 -19.19 6.34
CA ASN A 77 -5.60 -19.92 5.06
C ASN A 77 -5.51 -18.97 3.87
N THR A 78 -6.08 -17.76 3.95
CA THR A 78 -5.91 -16.72 2.93
C THR A 78 -4.46 -16.27 2.83
N LEU A 79 -3.76 -16.13 3.96
CA LEU A 79 -2.31 -15.85 3.97
C LEU A 79 -1.48 -17.02 3.39
N TRP A 80 -1.93 -18.28 3.55
CA TRP A 80 -1.32 -19.40 2.86
C TRP A 80 -1.45 -19.30 1.33
N VAL A 81 -2.64 -18.92 0.84
CA VAL A 81 -2.84 -18.68 -0.61
C VAL A 81 -1.94 -17.53 -1.09
N ALA A 82 -1.85 -16.43 -0.33
CA ALA A 82 -0.94 -15.33 -0.64
C ALA A 82 0.52 -15.79 -0.71
N ALA A 83 0.99 -16.57 0.27
CA ALA A 83 2.35 -17.11 0.30
C ALA A 83 2.65 -18.05 -0.90
N LEU A 84 1.67 -18.85 -1.32
CA LEU A 84 1.79 -19.69 -2.52
C LEU A 84 1.86 -18.84 -3.80
N CYS A 85 1.07 -17.77 -3.90
CA CYS A 85 1.15 -16.82 -5.02
C CYS A 85 2.53 -16.12 -5.07
N PHE A 86 3.06 -15.66 -3.94
CA PHE A 86 4.41 -15.10 -3.86
C PHE A 86 5.48 -16.11 -4.26
N MET A 87 5.39 -17.36 -3.79
CA MET A 87 6.35 -18.40 -4.15
C MET A 87 6.32 -18.70 -5.65
N ALA A 88 5.12 -18.85 -6.24
CA ALA A 88 4.96 -19.09 -7.66
C ALA A 88 5.51 -17.89 -8.48
N SER A 89 5.25 -16.66 -8.03
CA SER A 89 5.78 -15.44 -8.64
C SER A 89 7.31 -15.39 -8.56
N ALA A 90 7.90 -15.58 -7.37
CA ALA A 90 9.35 -15.51 -7.18
C ALA A 90 10.11 -16.52 -8.08
N ILE A 91 9.60 -17.75 -8.18
CA ILE A 91 10.17 -18.77 -9.07
C ILE A 91 9.92 -18.42 -10.54
N GLY A 92 8.69 -18.05 -10.88
CA GLY A 92 8.28 -17.77 -12.25
C GLY A 92 8.97 -16.54 -12.85
N THR A 93 9.15 -15.48 -12.05
CA THR A 93 9.87 -14.26 -12.47
C THR A 93 11.38 -14.40 -12.44
N ALA A 94 11.93 -15.38 -11.75
CA ALA A 94 13.36 -15.73 -11.84
C ALA A 94 13.70 -16.53 -13.11
N LEU A 95 12.75 -17.24 -13.72
CA LEU A 95 13.00 -18.19 -14.80
C LEU A 95 12.31 -17.85 -16.15
N PRO A 96 11.80 -16.64 -16.43
CA PRO A 96 11.04 -16.39 -17.64
C PRO A 96 11.94 -16.41 -18.87
N ARG A 97 11.37 -16.88 -19.98
CA ARG A 97 11.99 -16.85 -21.30
C ARG A 97 11.53 -15.63 -22.10
N THR A 98 10.32 -15.16 -21.83
CA THR A 98 9.69 -14.03 -22.50
C THR A 98 9.20 -13.00 -21.48
N ILE A 99 9.05 -11.76 -21.93
CA ILE A 99 8.44 -10.71 -21.07
C ILE A 99 6.97 -11.02 -20.76
N THR A 100 6.27 -11.71 -21.61
CA THR A 100 4.88 -12.13 -21.36
C THR A 100 4.80 -13.12 -20.21
N GLU A 101 5.68 -14.13 -20.17
CA GLU A 101 5.78 -15.05 -19.01
C GLU A 101 6.10 -14.30 -17.73
N PHE A 102 7.05 -13.36 -17.78
CA PHE A 102 7.39 -12.50 -16.64
C PHE A 102 6.14 -11.75 -16.14
N ASN A 103 5.41 -11.07 -17.02
CA ASN A 103 4.23 -10.30 -16.66
C ASN A 103 3.12 -11.17 -16.06
N ILE A 104 2.92 -12.40 -16.56
CA ILE A 104 1.96 -13.35 -15.99
C ILE A 104 2.34 -13.72 -14.56
N TRP A 105 3.62 -14.06 -14.32
CA TRP A 105 4.07 -14.40 -12.97
C TRP A 105 4.04 -13.20 -12.03
N ARG A 106 4.33 -12.01 -12.53
CA ARG A 106 4.14 -10.75 -11.76
C ARG A 106 2.68 -10.54 -11.38
N ALA A 107 1.73 -10.80 -12.28
CA ALA A 107 0.30 -10.70 -11.95
C ALA A 107 -0.12 -11.73 -10.89
N VAL A 108 0.44 -12.96 -10.94
CA VAL A 108 0.22 -13.97 -9.88
C VAL A 108 0.76 -13.48 -8.53
N GLY A 109 1.97 -12.91 -8.50
CA GLY A 109 2.53 -12.27 -7.30
C GLY A 109 1.65 -11.15 -6.78
N GLY A 110 1.14 -10.33 -7.71
CA GLY A 110 0.20 -9.26 -7.40
C GLY A 110 -1.08 -9.75 -6.70
N ILE A 111 -1.63 -10.91 -7.08
CA ILE A 111 -2.75 -11.53 -6.33
C ILE A 111 -2.33 -11.76 -4.88
N GLY A 112 -1.14 -12.31 -4.66
CA GLY A 112 -0.55 -12.49 -3.32
C GLY A 112 -0.44 -11.17 -2.55
N VAL A 113 0.05 -10.11 -3.21
CA VAL A 113 0.12 -8.74 -2.68
C VAL A 113 -1.25 -8.25 -2.21
N GLY A 114 -2.27 -8.35 -3.06
CA GLY A 114 -3.62 -7.91 -2.75
C GLY A 114 -4.24 -8.67 -1.57
N LEU A 115 -4.08 -10.00 -1.54
CA LEU A 115 -4.54 -10.84 -0.45
C LEU A 115 -3.83 -10.51 0.88
N ALA A 116 -2.51 -10.36 0.86
CA ALA A 116 -1.73 -10.04 2.05
C ALA A 116 -2.03 -8.63 2.57
N ALA A 117 -2.16 -7.64 1.68
CA ALA A 117 -2.47 -6.25 2.03
C ALA A 117 -3.80 -6.12 2.79
N MET A 118 -4.81 -6.91 2.43
CA MET A 118 -6.10 -6.95 3.11
C MET A 118 -6.07 -7.81 4.39
N THR A 119 -5.49 -9.00 4.30
CA THR A 119 -5.64 -10.02 5.34
C THR A 119 -4.66 -9.80 6.49
N SER A 120 -3.42 -9.36 6.27
CA SER A 120 -2.42 -9.21 7.33
C SER A 120 -2.85 -8.23 8.42
N PRO A 121 -3.25 -6.97 8.12
CA PRO A 121 -3.67 -6.04 9.16
C PRO A 121 -4.98 -6.48 9.85
N MET A 122 -5.91 -7.10 9.11
CA MET A 122 -7.15 -7.64 9.66
C MET A 122 -6.86 -8.79 10.64
N TYR A 123 -6.00 -9.73 10.27
CA TYR A 123 -5.63 -10.85 11.12
C TYR A 123 -4.90 -10.39 12.38
N ILE A 124 -4.00 -9.40 12.27
CA ILE A 124 -3.36 -8.76 13.42
C ILE A 124 -4.41 -8.12 14.34
N ALA A 125 -5.37 -7.38 13.79
CA ALA A 125 -6.40 -6.69 14.57
C ALA A 125 -7.32 -7.67 15.32
N GLU A 126 -7.69 -8.79 14.68
CA GLU A 126 -8.60 -9.82 15.25
C GLU A 126 -7.92 -10.68 16.35
N LEU A 127 -6.59 -10.78 16.37
CA LEU A 127 -5.83 -11.52 17.36
C LEU A 127 -5.15 -10.62 18.40
N SER A 128 -5.36 -9.31 18.31
CA SER A 128 -4.73 -8.35 19.22
C SER A 128 -5.67 -7.88 20.30
N PRO A 129 -5.24 -7.89 21.59
CA PRO A 129 -5.98 -7.25 22.66
C PRO A 129 -6.29 -5.79 22.32
N PRO A 130 -7.46 -5.24 22.71
CA PRO A 130 -7.86 -3.86 22.38
C PRO A 130 -6.79 -2.81 22.70
N ARG A 131 -6.06 -2.97 23.81
CA ARG A 131 -4.99 -2.06 24.28
C ARG A 131 -3.77 -2.03 23.35
N LEU A 132 -3.47 -3.13 22.64
CA LEU A 132 -2.31 -3.29 21.79
C LEU A 132 -2.63 -3.22 20.29
N ARG A 133 -3.90 -3.37 19.90
CA ARG A 133 -4.37 -3.49 18.51
C ARG A 133 -3.78 -2.42 17.59
N GLY A 134 -3.93 -1.15 17.94
CA GLY A 134 -3.40 -0.06 17.12
C GLY A 134 -1.88 -0.09 16.95
N ARG A 135 -1.13 -0.47 18.00
CA ARG A 135 0.33 -0.60 17.92
C ARG A 135 0.74 -1.77 17.04
N LEU A 136 0.08 -2.90 17.15
CA LEU A 136 0.41 -4.11 16.40
C LEU A 136 0.04 -3.99 14.92
N VAL A 137 -1.07 -3.33 14.59
CA VAL A 137 -1.40 -3.00 13.19
C VAL A 137 -0.34 -2.06 12.58
N THR A 138 0.22 -1.13 13.38
CA THR A 138 1.33 -0.29 12.94
C THR A 138 2.59 -1.09 12.61
N VAL A 139 2.82 -2.24 13.26
CA VAL A 139 3.94 -3.15 12.93
C VAL A 139 3.82 -3.67 11.49
N ASN A 140 2.62 -3.93 11.00
CA ASN A 140 2.43 -4.34 9.60
C ASN A 140 2.90 -3.25 8.61
N GLN A 141 2.56 -1.98 8.87
CA GLN A 141 3.03 -0.88 8.03
C GLN A 141 4.55 -0.72 8.08
N LEU A 142 5.16 -0.88 9.26
CA LEU A 142 6.61 -0.86 9.40
C LEU A 142 7.27 -2.01 8.65
N ALA A 143 6.68 -3.21 8.70
CA ALA A 143 7.15 -4.38 7.96
C ALA A 143 7.15 -4.15 6.44
N ILE A 144 6.11 -3.49 5.89
CA ILE A 144 6.06 -3.09 4.48
C ILE A 144 7.27 -2.23 4.12
N VAL A 145 7.53 -1.17 4.90
CA VAL A 145 8.64 -0.23 4.61
C VAL A 145 10.01 -0.91 4.79
N ILE A 146 10.16 -1.81 5.75
CA ILE A 146 11.37 -2.62 5.90
C ILE A 146 11.55 -3.53 4.68
N GLY A 147 10.47 -4.16 4.19
CA GLY A 147 10.49 -4.99 2.99
C GLY A 147 10.96 -4.21 1.76
N ILE A 148 10.43 -2.99 1.56
CA ILE A 148 10.88 -2.06 0.51
C ILE A 148 12.38 -1.81 0.60
N ASN A 149 12.90 -1.45 1.78
CA ASN A 149 14.31 -1.15 1.97
C ASN A 149 15.20 -2.37 1.70
N LEU A 150 14.83 -3.54 2.21
CA LEU A 150 15.62 -4.76 1.99
C LEU A 150 15.57 -5.22 0.54
N ALA A 151 14.46 -5.02 -0.19
CA ALA A 151 14.37 -5.29 -1.62
C ALA A 151 15.34 -4.42 -2.42
N VAL A 152 15.40 -3.12 -2.13
CA VAL A 152 16.33 -2.20 -2.83
C VAL A 152 17.78 -2.53 -2.51
N ILE A 153 18.11 -2.86 -1.26
CA ILE A 153 19.46 -3.30 -0.87
C ILE A 153 19.83 -4.61 -1.58
N SER A 154 18.92 -5.61 -1.61
CA SER A 154 19.12 -6.86 -2.34
C SER A 154 19.32 -6.62 -3.83
N SER A 155 18.52 -5.73 -4.44
CA SER A 155 18.67 -5.33 -5.84
C SER A 155 20.04 -4.72 -6.11
N TRP A 156 20.50 -3.83 -5.23
CA TRP A 156 21.82 -3.22 -5.36
C TRP A 156 22.95 -4.26 -5.29
N LEU A 157 22.93 -5.15 -4.30
CA LEU A 157 23.94 -6.19 -4.14
C LEU A 157 23.98 -7.14 -5.34
N LEU A 158 22.84 -7.45 -5.94
CA LEU A 158 22.72 -8.37 -7.07
C LEU A 158 22.85 -7.68 -8.43
N SER A 159 22.91 -6.34 -8.47
CA SER A 159 23.07 -5.57 -9.71
C SER A 159 24.47 -5.66 -10.31
N PHE A 160 25.50 -5.93 -9.50
CA PHE A 160 26.91 -6.03 -9.89
C PHE A 160 27.19 -7.24 -10.78
N GLY A 161 26.54 -7.52 -11.77
CA GLY A 161 26.72 -8.65 -12.69
C GLY A 161 25.47 -8.89 -13.51
N GLY A 162 24.48 -7.97 -13.37
CA GLY A 162 23.23 -8.07 -14.11
C GLY A 162 22.34 -9.22 -13.64
N HIS A 163 22.51 -9.69 -12.41
CA HIS A 163 21.82 -10.87 -11.87
C HIS A 163 20.37 -10.60 -11.46
N TRP A 164 19.60 -9.93 -12.30
CA TRP A 164 18.22 -9.54 -12.00
C TRP A 164 17.28 -10.71 -11.66
N ARG A 165 17.55 -11.91 -12.20
CA ARG A 165 16.78 -13.12 -11.85
C ARG A 165 16.93 -13.49 -10.38
N TRP A 166 18.13 -13.35 -9.83
CA TRP A 166 18.38 -13.56 -8.41
C TRP A 166 17.76 -12.48 -7.52
N MET A 167 17.51 -11.28 -8.06
CA MET A 167 16.76 -10.26 -7.31
C MET A 167 15.38 -10.81 -6.93
N PHE A 168 14.61 -11.36 -7.88
CA PHE A 168 13.32 -11.98 -7.58
C PHE A 168 13.44 -13.23 -6.71
N ALA A 169 14.41 -14.08 -6.94
CA ALA A 169 14.64 -15.26 -6.11
C ALA A 169 15.02 -14.91 -4.66
N SER A 170 15.56 -13.72 -4.40
CA SER A 170 15.93 -13.28 -3.04
C SER A 170 14.74 -13.08 -2.09
N GLU A 171 13.52 -13.11 -2.60
CA GLU A 171 12.29 -13.08 -1.82
C GLU A 171 11.96 -14.43 -1.17
N ILE A 172 12.43 -15.53 -1.76
CA ILE A 172 12.10 -16.92 -1.33
C ILE A 172 12.34 -17.18 0.16
N PRO A 173 13.48 -16.78 0.78
CA PRO A 173 13.68 -16.96 2.21
C PRO A 173 12.60 -16.34 3.08
N ALA A 174 12.13 -15.14 2.73
CA ALA A 174 11.07 -14.46 3.47
C ALA A 174 9.71 -15.15 3.28
N ILE A 175 9.42 -15.67 2.08
CA ILE A 175 8.22 -16.46 1.81
C ILE A 175 8.23 -17.75 2.65
N LEU A 176 9.35 -18.45 2.70
CA LEU A 176 9.51 -19.66 3.52
C LEU A 176 9.34 -19.35 5.01
N ALA A 177 9.84 -18.21 5.48
CA ALA A 177 9.65 -17.76 6.86
C ALA A 177 8.17 -17.48 7.17
N LEU A 178 7.43 -16.83 6.26
CA LEU A 178 5.98 -16.67 6.38
C LEU A 178 5.27 -18.03 6.43
N MET A 179 5.57 -18.92 5.49
CA MET A 179 4.95 -20.26 5.44
C MET A 179 5.23 -21.06 6.73
N ALA A 180 6.46 -21.05 7.22
CA ALA A 180 6.84 -21.70 8.49
C ALA A 180 6.06 -21.09 9.68
N GLY A 181 5.93 -19.77 9.73
CA GLY A 181 5.16 -19.06 10.75
C GLY A 181 3.68 -19.43 10.72
N LEU A 182 3.08 -19.56 9.54
CA LEU A 182 1.67 -19.92 9.37
C LEU A 182 1.33 -21.33 9.87
N PHE A 183 2.30 -22.24 10.02
CA PHE A 183 2.07 -23.55 10.69
C PHE A 183 1.84 -23.40 12.19
N VAL A 184 2.39 -22.37 12.82
CA VAL A 184 2.43 -22.21 14.28
C VAL A 184 1.30 -21.30 14.79
N VAL A 185 0.81 -20.35 13.97
CA VAL A 185 -0.22 -19.40 14.37
C VAL A 185 -1.63 -19.99 14.20
N PRO A 186 -2.60 -19.62 15.07
CA PRO A 186 -3.98 -20.10 15.03
C PRO A 186 -4.79 -19.43 13.92
N GLU A 187 -6.03 -19.88 13.71
CA GLU A 187 -6.99 -19.12 12.93
C GLU A 187 -7.60 -17.97 13.76
N SER A 188 -8.25 -17.02 13.10
CA SER A 188 -8.89 -15.88 13.77
C SER A 188 -10.04 -16.33 14.68
N PRO A 189 -10.09 -15.88 15.96
CA PRO A 189 -11.22 -16.15 16.84
C PRO A 189 -12.55 -15.59 16.31
N ARG A 190 -12.50 -14.42 15.66
CA ARG A 190 -13.69 -13.79 15.06
C ARG A 190 -14.24 -14.66 13.91
N TRP A 191 -13.37 -15.18 13.07
CA TRP A 191 -13.77 -16.08 12.00
C TRP A 191 -14.31 -17.41 12.53
N LEU A 192 -13.66 -17.99 13.52
CA LEU A 192 -14.12 -19.23 14.17
C LEU A 192 -15.51 -19.06 14.78
N ALA A 193 -15.75 -17.95 15.47
CA ALA A 193 -17.06 -17.61 16.02
C ALA A 193 -18.12 -17.46 14.91
N ALA A 194 -17.78 -16.78 13.81
CA ALA A 194 -18.67 -16.63 12.65
C ALA A 194 -19.02 -17.99 11.99
N LYS A 195 -18.14 -19.00 12.13
CA LYS A 195 -18.38 -20.38 11.65
C LYS A 195 -18.99 -21.30 12.72
N GLY A 196 -19.39 -20.77 13.88
CA GLY A 196 -19.96 -21.54 14.98
C GLY A 196 -18.96 -22.38 15.79
N ARG A 197 -17.63 -22.28 15.48
CA ARG A 197 -16.55 -23.00 16.18
C ARG A 197 -16.12 -22.26 17.45
N ASN A 198 -17.09 -22.11 18.38
CA ASN A 198 -16.93 -21.26 19.54
C ASN A 198 -15.91 -21.77 20.57
N ASP A 199 -15.79 -23.08 20.72
CA ASP A 199 -14.85 -23.68 21.68
C ASP A 199 -13.40 -23.39 21.29
N GLU A 200 -13.10 -23.47 19.99
CA GLU A 200 -11.77 -23.12 19.46
C GLU A 200 -11.50 -21.62 19.57
N ALA A 201 -12.50 -20.77 19.28
CA ALA A 201 -12.39 -19.33 19.49
C ALA A 201 -12.09 -18.99 20.94
N LEU A 202 -12.78 -19.66 21.89
CA LEU A 202 -12.60 -19.46 23.32
C LEU A 202 -11.19 -19.89 23.78
N ASP A 203 -10.68 -21.02 23.30
CA ASP A 203 -9.31 -21.47 23.61
C ASP A 203 -8.25 -20.45 23.17
N ILE A 204 -8.39 -19.93 21.95
CA ILE A 204 -7.45 -18.92 21.42
C ILE A 204 -7.55 -17.62 22.21
N LEU A 205 -8.75 -17.09 22.46
CA LEU A 205 -8.96 -15.90 23.28
C LEU A 205 -8.44 -16.09 24.70
N GLY A 206 -8.63 -17.29 25.28
CA GLY A 206 -8.09 -17.65 26.58
C GLY A 206 -6.56 -17.62 26.64
N ARG A 207 -5.89 -18.01 25.57
CA ARG A 207 -4.42 -17.94 25.44
C ARG A 207 -3.92 -16.49 25.26
N ILE A 208 -4.72 -15.60 24.68
CA ILE A 208 -4.41 -14.19 24.44
C ILE A 208 -4.65 -13.36 25.70
N ASN A 209 -5.85 -13.40 26.26
CA ASN A 209 -6.34 -12.48 27.29
C ASN A 209 -6.61 -13.14 28.66
N GLY A 210 -6.50 -14.45 28.72
CA GLY A 210 -6.89 -15.25 29.90
C GLY A 210 -8.35 -15.69 29.89
N PRO A 211 -8.69 -16.76 30.66
CA PRO A 211 -9.99 -17.43 30.56
C PRO A 211 -11.19 -16.54 30.92
N ALA A 212 -11.04 -15.66 31.90
CA ALA A 212 -12.13 -14.78 32.37
C ALA A 212 -12.53 -13.75 31.32
N GLU A 213 -11.56 -13.17 30.61
CA GLU A 213 -11.78 -12.15 29.57
C GLU A 213 -12.25 -12.77 28.25
N ALA A 214 -11.82 -13.99 27.97
CA ALA A 214 -12.13 -14.70 26.73
C ALA A 214 -13.63 -14.90 26.52
N ALA A 215 -14.37 -15.26 27.56
CA ALA A 215 -15.82 -15.47 27.49
C ALA A 215 -16.56 -14.16 27.18
N ARG A 216 -16.13 -13.06 27.79
CA ARG A 216 -16.69 -11.72 27.55
C ARG A 216 -16.45 -11.29 26.11
N GLU A 217 -15.21 -11.40 25.64
CA GLU A 217 -14.82 -10.99 24.29
C GLU A 217 -15.52 -11.83 23.22
N LEU A 218 -15.70 -13.15 23.44
CA LEU A 218 -16.49 -13.99 22.53
C LEU A 218 -17.95 -13.53 22.46
N GLY A 219 -18.52 -13.11 23.60
CA GLY A 219 -19.88 -12.52 23.65
C GLY A 219 -19.98 -11.23 22.83
N GLU A 220 -19.00 -10.34 22.95
CA GLU A 220 -18.91 -9.09 22.18
C GLU A 220 -18.78 -9.38 20.68
N ILE A 221 -17.88 -10.30 20.28
CA ILE A 221 -17.72 -10.72 18.88
C ILE A 221 -19.05 -11.23 18.30
N ARG A 222 -19.79 -12.04 19.05
CA ARG A 222 -21.08 -12.56 18.58
C ARG A 222 -22.13 -11.46 18.42
N ALA A 223 -22.17 -10.50 19.33
CA ALA A 223 -23.06 -9.36 19.24
C ALA A 223 -22.77 -8.54 17.98
N GLU A 224 -21.49 -8.23 17.71
CA GLU A 224 -21.07 -7.52 16.50
C GLU A 224 -21.38 -8.30 15.20
N LEU A 225 -21.24 -9.64 15.21
CA LEU A 225 -21.56 -10.48 14.05
C LEU A 225 -23.05 -10.55 13.73
N SER A 226 -23.90 -10.25 14.71
CA SER A 226 -25.36 -10.20 14.52
C SER A 226 -25.87 -8.87 13.97
N GLU A 227 -25.02 -7.84 13.94
CA GLU A 227 -25.38 -6.55 13.34
C GLU A 227 -25.43 -6.64 11.82
N GLU A 228 -26.46 -6.06 11.22
CA GLU A 228 -26.63 -6.04 9.76
C GLU A 228 -25.57 -5.17 9.11
N THR A 229 -24.85 -5.74 8.14
CA THR A 229 -23.92 -4.97 7.29
C THR A 229 -24.69 -4.21 6.21
N GLY A 230 -24.26 -2.98 5.92
CA GLY A 230 -24.91 -2.16 4.90
C GLY A 230 -24.69 -2.71 3.49
N THR A 231 -25.66 -2.49 2.63
CA THR A 231 -25.68 -2.95 1.24
C THR A 231 -25.03 -1.95 0.28
N PHE A 232 -24.63 -2.41 -0.91
CA PHE A 232 -24.13 -1.52 -1.99
C PHE A 232 -25.15 -0.44 -2.37
N ALA A 233 -26.44 -0.71 -2.32
CA ALA A 233 -27.50 0.26 -2.63
C ALA A 233 -27.49 1.44 -1.67
N GLU A 234 -27.11 1.25 -0.42
CA GLU A 234 -27.02 2.33 0.58
C GLU A 234 -25.90 3.33 0.26
N LEU A 235 -24.84 2.92 -0.46
CA LEU A 235 -23.78 3.83 -0.89
C LEU A 235 -24.28 4.92 -1.84
N LEU A 236 -25.40 4.68 -2.53
CA LEU A 236 -26.00 5.62 -3.47
C LEU A 236 -26.96 6.62 -2.81
N GLN A 237 -27.26 6.47 -1.53
CA GLN A 237 -28.15 7.37 -0.80
C GLN A 237 -27.57 8.80 -0.72
N PRO A 238 -28.40 9.85 -0.79
CA PRO A 238 -27.98 11.24 -0.62
C PRO A 238 -27.18 11.43 0.68
N GLY A 239 -26.08 12.18 0.65
CA GLY A 239 -25.16 12.34 1.79
C GLY A 239 -24.08 11.26 1.83
N ILE A 240 -24.42 9.98 1.90
CA ILE A 240 -23.50 8.86 1.86
C ILE A 240 -22.73 8.86 0.53
N ARG A 241 -23.43 9.00 -0.59
CA ARG A 241 -22.83 9.11 -1.93
C ARG A 241 -21.76 10.19 -2.00
N THR A 242 -22.01 11.35 -1.39
CA THR A 242 -21.05 12.45 -1.37
C THR A 242 -19.78 12.07 -0.59
N ALA A 243 -19.93 11.43 0.57
CA ALA A 243 -18.79 10.93 1.35
C ALA A 243 -18.00 9.87 0.56
N VAL A 244 -18.69 8.93 -0.11
CA VAL A 244 -18.04 7.90 -0.93
C VAL A 244 -17.26 8.52 -2.11
N VAL A 245 -17.84 9.51 -2.80
CA VAL A 245 -17.16 10.22 -3.89
C VAL A 245 -15.94 10.98 -3.38
N VAL A 246 -16.06 11.69 -2.26
CA VAL A 246 -14.92 12.42 -1.66
C VAL A 246 -13.79 11.47 -1.27
N GLY A 247 -14.12 10.34 -0.63
CA GLY A 247 -13.13 9.33 -0.29
C GLY A 247 -12.50 8.67 -1.52
N ALA A 248 -13.30 8.35 -2.55
CA ALA A 248 -12.82 7.79 -3.81
C ALA A 248 -11.83 8.75 -4.52
N VAL A 249 -12.19 10.02 -4.64
CA VAL A 249 -11.32 11.05 -5.25
C VAL A 249 -10.03 11.20 -4.45
N LEU A 250 -10.08 11.22 -3.12
CA LEU A 250 -8.89 11.28 -2.27
C LEU A 250 -7.97 10.08 -2.49
N MET A 251 -8.54 8.86 -2.58
CA MET A 251 -7.78 7.64 -2.83
C MET A 251 -7.18 7.60 -4.24
N ILE A 252 -7.89 8.11 -5.25
CA ILE A 252 -7.36 8.27 -6.61
C ILE A 252 -6.18 9.25 -6.58
N PHE A 253 -6.33 10.43 -5.96
CA PHE A 253 -5.23 11.39 -5.82
C PHE A 253 -4.02 10.81 -5.09
N SER A 254 -4.21 9.91 -4.13
CA SER A 254 -3.10 9.25 -3.45
C SER A 254 -2.24 8.38 -4.38
N GLN A 255 -2.75 8.00 -5.55
CA GLN A 255 -2.03 7.18 -6.52
C GLN A 255 -1.54 7.97 -7.74
N VAL A 256 -2.35 8.91 -8.23
CA VAL A 256 -2.03 9.64 -9.47
C VAL A 256 -1.14 10.88 -9.26
N ASN A 257 -0.72 11.15 -8.02
CA ASN A 257 0.13 12.29 -7.67
C ASN A 257 1.58 12.18 -8.20
N GLY A 258 1.98 11.09 -8.80
CA GLY A 258 3.30 10.85 -9.39
C GLY A 258 4.38 10.37 -8.42
N VAL A 259 4.22 10.49 -7.11
CA VAL A 259 5.26 10.09 -6.13
C VAL A 259 5.48 8.58 -6.15
N ASN A 260 4.41 7.78 -6.21
CA ASN A 260 4.56 6.33 -6.34
C ASN A 260 5.31 5.93 -7.61
N MET A 261 5.19 6.72 -8.68
CA MET A 261 5.94 6.50 -9.92
C MET A 261 7.42 6.85 -9.75
N MET A 262 7.74 7.91 -9.00
CA MET A 262 9.13 8.22 -8.63
C MET A 262 9.79 7.08 -7.85
N LEU A 263 9.04 6.39 -6.98
CA LEU A 263 9.56 5.25 -6.22
C LEU A 263 9.70 4.00 -7.10
N LEU A 264 8.70 3.74 -7.91
CA LEU A 264 8.63 2.54 -8.75
C LEU A 264 9.66 2.58 -9.89
N TYR A 265 9.86 3.75 -10.51
CA TYR A 265 10.79 3.97 -11.60
C TYR A 265 12.08 4.70 -11.16
N GLY A 266 12.34 4.78 -9.86
CA GLY A 266 13.43 5.56 -9.28
C GLY A 266 14.81 5.35 -9.93
N PRO A 267 15.31 4.10 -10.06
CA PRO A 267 16.60 3.84 -10.73
C PRO A 267 16.61 4.34 -12.18
N SER A 268 15.55 4.08 -12.95
CA SER A 268 15.46 4.53 -14.36
C SER A 268 15.41 6.06 -14.47
N ILE A 269 14.70 6.74 -13.56
CA ILE A 269 14.66 8.22 -13.53
C ILE A 269 16.05 8.79 -13.24
N LEU A 270 16.79 8.21 -12.30
CA LEU A 270 18.13 8.64 -11.93
C LEU A 270 19.15 8.37 -13.05
N GLN A 271 19.03 7.23 -13.77
CA GLN A 271 19.85 6.96 -14.95
C GLN A 271 19.58 7.98 -16.06
N ASN A 272 18.32 8.27 -16.37
CA ASN A 272 17.95 9.28 -17.37
C ASN A 272 18.41 10.71 -16.96
N ALA A 273 18.61 10.94 -15.67
CA ALA A 273 19.15 12.19 -15.15
C ALA A 273 20.69 12.25 -15.21
N GLY A 274 21.37 11.20 -15.68
CA GLY A 274 22.82 11.18 -15.90
C GLY A 274 23.64 10.37 -14.89
N ILE A 275 23.00 9.54 -14.05
CA ILE A 275 23.74 8.54 -13.25
C ILE A 275 24.11 7.38 -14.16
N GLY A 276 25.42 7.17 -14.35
CA GLY A 276 25.96 6.36 -15.44
C GLY A 276 25.61 4.87 -15.41
N SER A 277 25.54 4.23 -14.22
CA SER A 277 25.26 2.79 -14.14
C SER A 277 23.93 2.48 -13.44
N ALA A 278 23.31 1.35 -13.80
CA ALA A 278 22.11 0.85 -13.10
C ALA A 278 22.38 0.61 -11.62
N SER A 279 23.55 0.05 -11.29
CA SER A 279 23.94 -0.24 -9.90
C SER A 279 24.08 1.04 -9.07
N ASP A 280 24.64 2.12 -9.63
CA ASP A 280 24.75 3.41 -8.94
C ASP A 280 23.38 4.04 -8.77
N ALA A 281 22.51 3.98 -9.78
CA ALA A 281 21.15 4.48 -9.69
C ALA A 281 20.35 3.75 -8.59
N ILE A 282 20.46 2.42 -8.50
CA ILE A 282 19.84 1.63 -7.43
C ILE A 282 20.43 2.02 -6.07
N PHE A 283 21.75 2.22 -5.98
CA PHE A 283 22.41 2.65 -4.75
C PHE A 283 21.83 3.97 -4.22
N PHE A 284 21.66 4.97 -5.07
CA PHE A 284 21.07 6.25 -4.65
C PHE A 284 19.61 6.12 -4.23
N THR A 285 18.85 5.16 -4.76
CA THR A 285 17.49 4.90 -4.28
C THR A 285 17.46 4.29 -2.87
N ILE A 286 18.55 3.69 -2.38
CA ILE A 286 18.65 3.24 -0.97
C ILE A 286 18.49 4.44 -0.04
N PHE A 287 19.17 5.56 -0.31
CA PHE A 287 19.05 6.77 0.53
C PHE A 287 17.63 7.32 0.54
N LEU A 288 16.97 7.33 -0.63
CA LEU A 288 15.57 7.72 -0.74
C LEU A 288 14.67 6.83 0.15
N ASN A 289 14.84 5.51 0.08
CA ASN A 289 14.00 4.57 0.85
C ASN A 289 14.32 4.60 2.35
N LEU A 290 15.58 4.78 2.76
CA LEU A 290 15.95 5.00 4.16
C LEU A 290 15.33 6.29 4.71
N PHE A 291 15.30 7.35 3.91
CA PHE A 291 14.61 8.59 4.28
C PHE A 291 13.10 8.35 4.46
N ILE A 292 12.46 7.59 3.56
CA ILE A 292 11.05 7.21 3.68
C ILE A 292 10.80 6.40 4.96
N LEU A 293 11.70 5.48 5.32
CA LEU A 293 11.61 4.73 6.57
C LEU A 293 11.62 5.67 7.78
N ALA A 294 12.56 6.62 7.81
CA ALA A 294 12.64 7.62 8.88
C ALA A 294 11.38 8.51 8.89
N ALA A 295 10.94 8.99 7.74
CA ALA A 295 9.72 9.80 7.58
C ALA A 295 8.47 9.04 8.04
N THR A 296 8.39 7.73 7.79
CA THR A 296 7.26 6.89 8.26
C THR A 296 7.17 6.87 9.78
N LEU A 297 8.30 6.76 10.48
CA LEU A 297 8.33 6.82 11.95
C LEU A 297 7.85 8.17 12.46
N VAL A 298 8.25 9.26 11.80
CA VAL A 298 7.79 10.63 12.12
C VAL A 298 6.31 10.80 11.82
N ALA A 299 5.81 10.22 10.72
CA ALA A 299 4.41 10.30 10.32
C ALA A 299 3.46 9.75 11.40
N PHE A 300 3.82 8.65 12.09
CA PHE A 300 3.03 8.11 13.19
C PHE A 300 2.84 9.10 14.35
N TRP A 301 3.80 9.98 14.58
CA TRP A 301 3.70 11.04 15.59
C TRP A 301 2.86 12.22 15.08
N ILE A 302 3.09 12.65 13.83
CA ILE A 302 2.41 13.79 13.19
C ILE A 302 0.90 13.54 13.11
N VAL A 303 0.49 12.36 12.63
CA VAL A 303 -0.94 11.98 12.45
C VAL A 303 -1.72 12.05 13.76
N ARG A 304 -1.07 11.78 14.91
CA ARG A 304 -1.72 11.86 16.23
C ARG A 304 -1.83 13.28 16.75
N ARG A 305 -0.89 14.18 16.39
CA ARG A 305 -0.77 15.50 17.00
C ARG A 305 -1.55 16.58 16.25
N PHE A 306 -1.60 16.51 14.94
CA PHE A 306 -2.12 17.57 14.09
C PHE A 306 -3.43 17.19 13.40
N GLY A 307 -4.17 18.21 12.88
CA GLY A 307 -5.38 18.00 12.07
C GLY A 307 -5.07 17.34 10.73
N ARG A 308 -6.03 16.59 10.20
CA ARG A 308 -5.87 15.85 8.94
C ARG A 308 -5.76 16.79 7.75
N ARG A 309 -6.66 17.77 7.66
CA ARG A 309 -6.76 18.70 6.52
C ARG A 309 -5.52 19.57 6.32
N PRO A 310 -4.94 20.26 7.34
CA PRO A 310 -3.72 21.07 7.15
C PRO A 310 -2.51 20.23 6.73
N ILE A 311 -2.33 19.02 7.31
CA ILE A 311 -1.20 18.15 6.95
C ILE A 311 -1.34 17.70 5.50
N LEU A 312 -2.55 17.32 5.05
CA LEU A 312 -2.79 16.95 3.65
C LEU A 312 -2.43 18.09 2.71
N ILE A 313 -2.89 19.32 2.97
CA ILE A 313 -2.61 20.48 2.12
C ILE A 313 -1.10 20.77 2.05
N LEU A 314 -0.43 20.84 3.20
CA LEU A 314 1.01 21.08 3.25
C LEU A 314 1.83 19.99 2.56
N GLY A 315 1.44 18.74 2.78
CA GLY A 315 2.12 17.61 2.15
C GLY A 315 1.96 17.61 0.62
N VAL A 316 0.75 17.89 0.13
CA VAL A 316 0.49 17.94 -1.32
C VAL A 316 1.21 19.13 -1.97
N ILE A 317 1.34 20.27 -1.31
CA ILE A 317 2.17 21.40 -1.76
C ILE A 317 3.65 20.99 -1.80
N GLY A 318 4.14 20.28 -0.77
CA GLY A 318 5.51 19.77 -0.78
C GLY A 318 5.78 18.77 -1.90
N MET A 319 4.81 17.90 -2.23
CA MET A 319 4.89 17.01 -3.41
C MET A 319 4.97 17.82 -4.70
N ALA A 320 4.10 18.82 -4.88
CA ALA A 320 4.14 19.72 -6.04
C ALA A 320 5.50 20.42 -6.18
N THR A 321 6.08 20.88 -5.06
CA THR A 321 7.42 21.49 -5.04
C THR A 321 8.47 20.52 -5.53
N GLY A 322 8.47 19.26 -5.06
CA GLY A 322 9.38 18.22 -5.52
C GLY A 322 9.25 17.96 -7.03
N HIS A 323 8.02 17.87 -7.55
CA HIS A 323 7.78 17.71 -8.99
C HIS A 323 8.27 18.91 -9.79
N LEU A 324 8.03 20.14 -9.33
CA LEU A 324 8.53 21.35 -9.99
C LEU A 324 10.05 21.44 -10.01
N LEU A 325 10.72 21.06 -8.93
CA LEU A 325 12.18 20.98 -8.87
C LEU A 325 12.70 19.96 -9.86
N MET A 326 12.07 18.78 -9.95
CA MET A 326 12.47 17.76 -10.92
C MET A 326 12.25 18.22 -12.35
N ALA A 327 11.11 18.83 -12.64
CA ALA A 327 10.84 19.41 -13.97
C ALA A 327 11.91 20.46 -14.34
N SER A 328 12.19 21.41 -13.44
CA SER A 328 13.19 22.45 -13.69
C SER A 328 14.57 21.87 -13.95
N ASN A 329 14.96 20.83 -13.18
CA ASN A 329 16.26 20.18 -13.36
C ASN A 329 16.40 19.51 -14.74
N PHE A 330 15.37 18.87 -15.24
CA PHE A 330 15.37 18.29 -16.59
C PHE A 330 15.38 19.35 -17.69
N PHE A 331 14.67 20.48 -17.53
CA PHE A 331 14.67 21.57 -18.52
C PHE A 331 15.99 22.34 -18.59
N PHE A 332 16.66 22.54 -17.47
CA PHE A 332 17.86 23.36 -17.39
C PHE A 332 19.19 22.57 -17.33
N GLY A 333 19.12 21.23 -17.44
CA GLY A 333 20.30 20.38 -17.48
C GLY A 333 21.12 20.37 -16.19
N GLY A 334 20.43 20.31 -15.04
CA GLY A 334 21.08 20.33 -13.73
C GLY A 334 21.64 18.97 -13.29
N SER A 335 22.10 18.90 -12.04
CA SER A 335 22.74 17.72 -11.47
C SER A 335 21.74 16.59 -11.18
N PRO A 336 22.12 15.30 -11.40
CA PRO A 336 21.33 14.14 -10.95
C PRO A 336 20.99 14.14 -9.46
N PHE A 337 21.86 14.73 -8.63
CA PHE A 337 21.62 14.87 -7.19
C PHE A 337 20.48 15.81 -6.86
N LEU A 338 20.19 16.79 -7.73
CA LEU A 338 19.02 17.65 -7.56
C LEU A 338 17.73 16.86 -7.81
N ASN A 339 17.73 15.91 -8.75
CA ASN A 339 16.60 15.00 -8.95
C ASN A 339 16.40 14.10 -7.73
N LEU A 340 17.47 13.56 -7.14
CA LEU A 340 17.38 12.78 -5.90
C LEU A 340 16.80 13.62 -4.75
N ALA A 341 17.27 14.86 -4.58
CA ALA A 341 16.73 15.77 -3.57
C ALA A 341 15.25 16.10 -3.80
N ALA A 342 14.85 16.33 -5.06
CA ALA A 342 13.47 16.55 -5.45
C ALA A 342 12.58 15.32 -5.15
N MET A 343 13.08 14.11 -5.43
CA MET A 343 12.40 12.85 -5.07
C MET A 343 12.25 12.72 -3.55
N ILE A 344 13.28 13.05 -2.78
CA ILE A 344 13.23 13.01 -1.30
C ILE A 344 12.19 14.00 -0.77
N ILE A 345 12.11 15.22 -1.31
CA ILE A 345 11.11 16.22 -0.93
C ILE A 345 9.70 15.71 -1.27
N ALA A 346 9.47 15.21 -2.48
CA ALA A 346 8.17 14.71 -2.90
C ALA A 346 7.75 13.49 -2.07
N ALA A 347 8.62 12.47 -1.96
CA ALA A 347 8.34 11.23 -1.25
C ALA A 347 8.20 11.44 0.27
N GLY A 348 9.03 12.30 0.85
CA GLY A 348 8.91 12.68 2.26
C GLY A 348 7.59 13.38 2.55
N SER A 349 7.20 14.35 1.73
CA SER A 349 5.93 15.05 1.85
C SER A 349 4.74 14.10 1.72
N PHE A 350 4.78 13.14 0.78
CA PHE A 350 3.78 12.09 0.61
C PHE A 350 3.69 11.19 1.85
N THR A 351 4.82 10.70 2.34
CA THR A 351 4.90 9.77 3.47
C THR A 351 4.42 10.42 4.77
N LEU A 352 4.67 11.71 4.96
CA LEU A 352 4.22 12.45 6.14
C LEU A 352 2.75 12.85 6.09
N SER A 353 2.09 12.77 4.92
CA SER A 353 0.74 13.30 4.72
C SER A 353 -0.20 12.33 4.03
N LEU A 354 -0.21 12.34 2.68
CA LEU A 354 -1.23 11.67 1.89
C LEU A 354 -1.20 10.14 2.05
N ALA A 355 -0.03 9.53 2.21
CA ALA A 355 0.10 8.09 2.38
C ALA A 355 -0.67 7.54 3.60
N PRO A 356 -0.45 8.03 4.83
CA PRO A 356 -1.21 7.57 5.99
C PRO A 356 -2.60 8.20 6.10
N LEU A 357 -2.74 9.51 5.78
CA LEU A 357 -3.97 10.24 6.07
C LEU A 357 -5.11 9.91 5.12
N SER A 358 -4.85 9.47 3.89
CA SER A 358 -5.93 9.01 3.00
C SER A 358 -6.71 7.87 3.62
N TRP A 359 -6.02 6.89 4.22
CA TRP A 359 -6.63 5.75 4.90
C TRP A 359 -7.38 6.16 6.18
N VAL A 360 -6.77 7.04 6.98
CA VAL A 360 -7.39 7.54 8.21
C VAL A 360 -8.67 8.30 7.89
N VAL A 361 -8.60 9.27 6.98
CA VAL A 361 -9.75 10.10 6.59
C VAL A 361 -10.88 9.23 6.03
N VAL A 362 -10.57 8.33 5.10
CA VAL A 362 -11.59 7.47 4.47
C VAL A 362 -12.26 6.58 5.51
N SER A 363 -11.52 6.09 6.53
CA SER A 363 -12.10 5.32 7.63
C SER A 363 -12.96 6.17 8.59
N GLU A 364 -12.64 7.47 8.72
CA GLU A 364 -13.35 8.42 9.59
C GLU A 364 -14.62 8.99 8.96
N ILE A 365 -14.69 9.13 7.62
CA ILE A 365 -15.83 9.77 6.93
C ILE A 365 -17.01 8.83 6.66
N TYR A 366 -16.83 7.52 6.80
CA TYR A 366 -17.92 6.55 6.54
C TYR A 366 -18.60 6.07 7.84
N PRO A 367 -19.94 6.04 7.87
CA PRO A 367 -20.70 5.41 8.97
C PRO A 367 -20.31 3.93 9.14
N ASN A 368 -20.31 3.44 10.39
CA ASN A 368 -19.88 2.08 10.73
C ASN A 368 -20.57 1.02 9.87
N ARG A 369 -21.90 1.14 9.68
CA ARG A 369 -22.74 0.17 8.97
C ARG A 369 -22.27 -0.10 7.53
N ILE A 370 -21.86 0.95 6.80
CA ILE A 370 -21.48 0.87 5.38
C ILE A 370 -19.97 0.93 5.14
N ARG A 371 -19.18 1.12 6.20
CA ARG A 371 -17.72 1.38 6.09
C ARG A 371 -17.00 0.28 5.32
N ALA A 372 -17.28 -0.98 5.61
CA ALA A 372 -16.61 -2.10 4.94
C ALA A 372 -16.88 -2.09 3.43
N THR A 373 -18.13 -1.89 3.02
CA THR A 373 -18.53 -1.83 1.60
C THR A 373 -17.94 -0.61 0.89
N ALA A 374 -17.97 0.57 1.54
CA ALA A 374 -17.36 1.78 0.99
C ALA A 374 -15.85 1.64 0.85
N MET A 375 -15.17 1.08 1.85
CA MET A 375 -13.73 0.81 1.81
C MET A 375 -13.36 -0.13 0.66
N ALA A 376 -14.14 -1.18 0.40
CA ALA A 376 -13.90 -2.09 -0.73
C ALA A 376 -13.93 -1.35 -2.07
N VAL A 377 -14.93 -0.47 -2.28
CA VAL A 377 -15.03 0.35 -3.51
C VAL A 377 -13.84 1.29 -3.66
N VAL A 378 -13.46 2.01 -2.63
CA VAL A 378 -12.36 2.97 -2.73
C VAL A 378 -11.00 2.30 -2.83
N CYS A 379 -10.81 1.11 -2.22
CA CYS A 379 -9.61 0.30 -2.41
C CYS A 379 -9.50 -0.22 -3.85
N PHE A 380 -10.61 -0.66 -4.44
CA PHE A 380 -10.63 -1.04 -5.85
C PHE A 380 -10.18 0.12 -6.75
N LEU A 381 -10.75 1.32 -6.55
CA LEU A 381 -10.38 2.52 -7.32
C LEU A 381 -8.93 2.94 -7.07
N LEU A 382 -8.41 2.76 -5.86
CA LEU A 382 -7.00 2.98 -5.54
C LEU A 382 -6.08 2.09 -6.37
N TYR A 383 -6.29 0.76 -6.35
CA TYR A 383 -5.45 -0.16 -7.12
C TYR A 383 -5.60 0.01 -8.63
N LEU A 384 -6.82 0.30 -9.11
CA LEU A 384 -7.06 0.58 -10.52
C LEU A 384 -6.32 1.87 -10.97
N SER A 385 -6.38 2.92 -10.17
CA SER A 385 -5.65 4.18 -10.44
C SER A 385 -4.14 3.98 -10.40
N SER A 386 -3.65 3.18 -9.45
CA SER A 386 -2.24 2.83 -9.34
C SER A 386 -1.77 2.05 -10.56
N PHE A 387 -2.56 1.06 -11.02
CA PHE A 387 -2.27 0.29 -12.23
C PHE A 387 -2.18 1.19 -13.47
N ILE A 388 -3.20 2.03 -13.69
CA ILE A 388 -3.24 2.95 -14.82
C ILE A 388 -2.04 3.90 -14.79
N CYS A 389 -1.76 4.50 -13.62
CA CYS A 389 -0.65 5.44 -13.48
C CYS A 389 0.71 4.76 -13.74
N ALA A 390 0.93 3.56 -13.21
CA ALA A 390 2.15 2.80 -13.43
C ALA A 390 2.32 2.41 -14.92
N GLN A 391 1.24 1.98 -15.57
CA GLN A 391 1.26 1.64 -17.00
C GLN A 391 1.57 2.83 -17.88
N VAL A 392 0.97 3.98 -17.59
CA VAL A 392 1.00 5.15 -18.49
C VAL A 392 2.20 6.07 -18.24
N PHE A 393 2.82 5.99 -17.06
CA PHE A 393 3.95 6.88 -16.70
C PHE A 393 5.13 6.85 -17.70
N PRO A 394 5.68 5.68 -18.08
CA PRO A 394 6.76 5.64 -19.07
C PRO A 394 6.34 6.17 -20.45
N MET A 395 5.08 5.93 -20.82
CA MET A 395 4.53 6.41 -22.09
C MET A 395 4.38 7.94 -22.11
N ILE A 396 3.96 8.54 -20.97
CA ILE A 396 3.88 10.00 -20.83
C ILE A 396 5.28 10.61 -20.89
N THR A 397 6.25 10.05 -20.17
CA THR A 397 7.63 10.57 -20.15
C THR A 397 8.25 10.47 -21.53
N ALA A 398 8.11 9.35 -22.24
CA ALA A 398 8.59 9.19 -23.61
C ALA A 398 7.92 10.16 -24.60
N ALA A 399 6.60 10.31 -24.52
CA ALA A 399 5.86 11.26 -25.37
C ALA A 399 6.24 12.73 -25.09
N CYS A 400 6.54 13.08 -23.84
CA CYS A 400 7.04 14.41 -23.49
C CYS A 400 8.46 14.64 -24.06
N GLU A 401 9.33 13.63 -23.98
CA GLU A 401 10.68 13.68 -24.54
C GLU A 401 10.63 13.83 -26.07
N GLU A 402 9.80 13.05 -26.76
CA GLU A 402 9.65 13.10 -28.21
C GLU A 402 9.07 14.45 -28.69
N LYS A 403 8.02 14.96 -28.03
CA LYS A 403 7.30 16.14 -28.52
C LYS A 403 7.84 17.49 -28.02
N ILE A 404 8.41 17.50 -26.82
CA ILE A 404 8.83 18.72 -26.11
C ILE A 404 10.37 18.76 -25.99
N GLY A 405 11.04 17.62 -26.25
CA GLY A 405 12.49 17.48 -26.12
C GLY A 405 12.98 17.21 -24.70
N HIS A 406 12.06 17.13 -23.72
CA HIS A 406 12.43 16.91 -22.31
C HIS A 406 11.40 16.06 -21.54
N PRO A 407 11.82 15.04 -20.78
CA PRO A 407 10.93 14.27 -19.91
C PRO A 407 10.37 15.11 -18.73
N GLY A 408 10.96 16.28 -18.47
CA GLY A 408 10.57 17.21 -17.41
C GLY A 408 9.12 17.66 -17.48
N ALA A 409 8.52 17.71 -18.69
CA ALA A 409 7.11 18.10 -18.86
C ALA A 409 6.14 17.15 -18.16
N ALA A 410 6.45 15.85 -18.03
CA ALA A 410 5.64 14.89 -17.27
C ALA A 410 5.53 15.28 -15.78
N TYR A 411 6.59 15.82 -15.20
CA TYR A 411 6.59 16.24 -13.80
C TYR A 411 5.78 17.54 -13.59
N LEU A 412 5.67 18.42 -14.59
CA LEU A 412 4.75 19.57 -14.53
C LEU A 412 3.29 19.10 -14.47
N LEU A 413 2.93 18.05 -15.21
CA LEU A 413 1.61 17.43 -15.12
C LEU A 413 1.33 16.94 -13.70
N PHE A 414 2.27 16.22 -13.08
CA PHE A 414 2.10 15.73 -11.70
C PHE A 414 2.06 16.87 -10.68
N ALA A 415 2.82 17.94 -10.85
CA ALA A 415 2.70 19.14 -10.03
C ALA A 415 1.29 19.74 -10.13
N GLY A 416 0.71 19.84 -11.33
CA GLY A 416 -0.66 20.28 -11.55
C GLY A 416 -1.70 19.38 -10.86
N ILE A 417 -1.52 18.06 -10.93
CA ILE A 417 -2.37 17.08 -10.22
C ILE A 417 -2.28 17.31 -8.71
N CYS A 418 -1.08 17.49 -8.16
CA CYS A 418 -0.89 17.78 -6.75
C CYS A 418 -1.60 19.08 -6.34
N LEU A 419 -1.46 20.18 -7.08
CA LEU A 419 -2.16 21.43 -6.80
C LEU A 419 -3.67 21.27 -6.88
N SER A 420 -4.17 20.48 -7.83
CA SER A 420 -5.60 20.14 -7.94
C SER A 420 -6.08 19.35 -6.71
N CYS A 421 -5.26 18.43 -6.21
CA CYS A 421 -5.53 17.73 -4.96
C CYS A 421 -5.58 18.69 -3.76
N ALA A 422 -4.66 19.66 -3.66
CA ALA A 422 -4.69 20.67 -2.60
C ALA A 422 -5.98 21.49 -2.62
N ALA A 423 -6.41 21.93 -3.82
CA ALA A 423 -7.66 22.65 -4.01
C ALA A 423 -8.87 21.78 -3.65
N PHE A 424 -8.85 20.49 -4.02
CA PHE A 424 -9.89 19.54 -3.66
C PHE A 424 -9.97 19.34 -2.13
N VAL A 425 -8.87 19.08 -1.47
CA VAL A 425 -8.82 18.92 0.01
C VAL A 425 -9.30 20.20 0.70
N TRP A 426 -8.86 21.36 0.23
CA TRP A 426 -9.29 22.65 0.78
C TRP A 426 -10.79 22.88 0.63
N ARG A 427 -11.37 22.52 -0.51
CA ARG A 427 -12.78 22.81 -0.82
C ARG A 427 -13.76 21.79 -0.30
N TRP A 428 -13.39 20.47 -0.31
CA TRP A 428 -14.32 19.37 -0.11
C TRP A 428 -14.11 18.58 1.17
N LEU A 429 -12.89 18.51 1.69
CA LEU A 429 -12.59 17.66 2.85
C LEU A 429 -12.87 18.43 4.16
N PRO A 430 -13.74 17.89 5.06
CA PRO A 430 -13.86 18.43 6.42
C PRO A 430 -12.63 18.08 7.24
N GLU A 431 -12.37 18.85 8.33
CA GLU A 431 -11.48 18.38 9.37
C GLU A 431 -12.17 17.25 10.13
N THR A 432 -11.49 16.12 10.28
CA THR A 432 -12.08 14.92 10.92
C THR A 432 -11.49 14.63 12.30
N LYS A 433 -10.42 15.35 12.67
CA LYS A 433 -9.76 15.13 13.95
C LYS A 433 -10.67 15.40 15.13
N ASP A 434 -10.73 14.42 16.07
CA ASP A 434 -11.48 14.50 17.34
C ASP A 434 -12.98 14.76 17.17
N LEU A 435 -13.55 14.52 15.97
CA LEU A 435 -14.99 14.64 15.73
C LEU A 435 -15.68 13.26 15.88
N PRO A 436 -16.85 13.21 16.54
CA PRO A 436 -17.69 12.01 16.56
C PRO A 436 -18.15 11.65 15.14
N LEU A 437 -18.24 10.36 14.83
CA LEU A 437 -18.68 9.88 13.50
C LEU A 437 -20.08 10.38 13.12
N GLU A 438 -20.95 10.55 14.12
CA GLU A 438 -22.30 11.06 13.94
C GLU A 438 -22.32 12.53 13.47
N SER A 439 -21.36 13.34 13.93
CA SER A 439 -21.22 14.74 13.49
C SER A 439 -20.73 14.84 12.04
N ILE A 440 -19.89 13.90 11.60
CA ILE A 440 -19.44 13.80 10.22
C ILE A 440 -20.59 13.37 9.30
N GLY A 441 -21.44 12.44 9.75
CA GLY A 441 -22.67 12.06 9.04
C GLY A 441 -23.63 13.24 8.83
N ARG A 442 -23.82 14.09 9.84
CA ARG A 442 -24.62 15.33 9.71
C ARG A 442 -24.00 16.34 8.74
N PHE A 443 -22.69 16.52 8.79
CA PHE A 443 -21.99 17.40 7.84
C PHE A 443 -22.30 17.05 6.38
N TRP A 444 -22.31 15.75 6.04
CA TRP A 444 -22.62 15.32 4.67
C TRP A 444 -24.08 15.56 4.28
N SER A 445 -25.02 15.34 5.20
CA SER A 445 -26.46 15.58 4.95
C SER A 445 -26.79 17.07 4.82
N GLU A 446 -26.20 17.94 5.64
CA GLU A 446 -26.37 19.39 5.57
C GLU A 446 -25.81 19.97 4.26
N ARG A 447 -24.68 19.44 3.81
CA ARG A 447 -24.04 19.89 2.56
C ARG A 447 -24.86 19.52 1.32
N VAL A 448 -25.55 18.38 1.33
CA VAL A 448 -26.47 17.99 0.24
C VAL A 448 -27.70 18.89 0.22
N ASN A 449 -28.18 19.34 1.37
CA ASN A 449 -29.35 20.19 1.51
C ASN A 449 -29.06 21.70 1.27
N GLY A 450 -27.82 22.05 0.88
CA GLY A 450 -27.47 23.43 0.54
C GLY A 450 -27.34 24.37 1.74
N VAL A 451 -27.21 23.85 2.95
CA VAL A 451 -27.17 24.67 4.19
C VAL A 451 -25.75 25.21 4.46
N ARG A 452 -24.71 24.78 3.68
CA ARG A 452 -23.34 25.34 3.72
C ARG A 452 -22.60 25.21 2.39
#